data_0ae56916545fe29092b06ccf759094f6
#
_entry.id   0ae56916545fe29092b06ccf759094f6
#
_cell.length_a   1.000
_cell.length_b   1.000
_cell.length_c   1.000
_cell.angle_alpha   90.00
_cell.angle_beta   90.00
_cell.angle_gamma   90.00
#
_symmetry.space_group_name_H-M   'P 1'
#
loop_
_entity.id
_entity.type
_entity.pdbx_description
1 polymer ?
#
loop_
_entity_poly.entity_id
_entity_poly.type
_entity_poly.pdbx_seq_one_letter_code
_entity_poly.pdbx_strand_id
1 'polypeptide(L)' 'MKIGDFAKKYGLNITTVRYYVERALLTPERKNNQYVFTPSCMEDMEKILKY' A
#
# COMPACT_ATOMS: atom_id res chain seq x y z
N MET A 1 6.17 7.37 0.33
CA MET A 1 5.37 7.14 1.56
C MET A 1 5.66 5.76 2.10
N LYS A 2 5.94 5.67 3.38
CA LYS A 2 6.22 4.38 4.03
C LYS A 2 4.92 3.62 4.29
N ILE A 3 5.04 2.32 4.52
CA ILE A 3 3.87 1.46 4.73
C ILE A 3 3.00 1.92 5.91
N GLY A 4 3.62 2.36 7.00
CA GLY A 4 2.87 2.85 8.16
C GLY A 4 2.04 4.08 7.84
N ASP A 5 2.63 5.02 7.11
CA ASP A 5 1.94 6.24 6.71
C ASP A 5 0.83 5.93 5.71
N PHE A 6 1.09 5.01 4.79
CA PHE A 6 0.11 4.60 3.79
C PHE A 6 -1.11 3.94 4.46
N ALA A 7 -0.85 3.03 5.40
CA ALA A 7 -1.92 2.37 6.14
C ALA A 7 -2.76 3.37 6.92
N LYS A 8 -2.09 4.31 7.59
CA LYS A 8 -2.76 5.34 8.39
C LYS A 8 -3.63 6.23 7.51
N LYS A 9 -3.15 6.56 6.31
CA LYS A 9 -3.91 7.40 5.39
C LYS A 9 -5.26 6.79 5.03
N TYR A 10 -5.32 5.48 4.94
CA TYR A 10 -6.54 4.77 4.53
C TYR A 10 -7.24 4.09 5.71
N GLY A 11 -6.78 4.34 6.94
CA GLY A 11 -7.40 3.75 8.13
C GLY A 11 -7.24 2.24 8.21
N LEU A 12 -6.15 1.72 7.69
CA LEU A 12 -5.88 0.28 7.64
C LEU A 12 -4.75 -0.10 8.56
N ASN A 13 -4.66 -1.38 8.89
CA ASN A 13 -3.51 -1.94 9.58
C ASN A 13 -2.36 -2.18 8.60
N ILE A 14 -1.13 -2.12 9.10
CA ILE A 14 0.04 -2.44 8.29
C ILE A 14 -0.08 -3.86 7.73
N THR A 15 -0.57 -4.80 8.53
CA THR A 15 -0.77 -6.18 8.11
C THR A 15 -1.70 -6.27 6.90
N THR A 16 -2.77 -5.48 6.90
CA THR A 16 -3.72 -5.45 5.78
C THR A 16 -3.06 -4.93 4.51
N VAL A 17 -2.27 -3.86 4.63
CA VAL A 17 -1.56 -3.29 3.49
C VAL A 17 -0.56 -4.30 2.93
N ARG A 18 0.19 -4.97 3.81
CA ARG A 18 1.14 -6.00 3.39
C ARG A 18 0.44 -7.16 2.67
N TYR A 19 -0.76 -7.51 3.13
CA TYR A 19 -1.56 -8.53 2.48
C TYR A 19 -1.86 -8.15 1.03
N TYR A 20 -2.26 -6.90 0.81
CA TYR A 20 -2.53 -6.43 -0.56
C TYR A 20 -1.27 -6.44 -1.43
N VAL A 21 -0.12 -6.12 -0.84
CA VAL A 21 1.16 -6.18 -1.57
C VAL A 21 1.47 -7.62 -1.95
N GLU A 22 1.29 -8.57 -1.03
CA GLU A 22 1.54 -9.98 -1.29
C GLU A 22 0.63 -10.55 -2.37
N ARG A 23 -0.59 -10.02 -2.46
CA ARG A 23 -1.56 -10.44 -3.49
C ARG A 23 -1.36 -9.71 -4.81
N ALA A 24 -0.33 -8.89 -4.91
CA ALA A 24 -0.03 -8.10 -6.11
C ALA A 24 -1.12 -7.09 -6.46
N LEU A 25 -1.94 -6.73 -5.49
CA LEU A 25 -2.95 -5.68 -5.66
C LEU A 25 -2.32 -4.30 -5.56
N LEU A 26 -1.23 -4.20 -4.81
CA LEU A 26 -0.42 -2.99 -4.70
C LEU A 26 1.00 -3.34 -5.13
N THR A 27 1.64 -2.46 -5.88
CA THR A 27 2.99 -2.69 -6.38
C THR A 27 3.91 -1.53 -5.98
N PRO A 28 4.22 -1.40 -4.68
CA PRO A 28 5.11 -0.35 -4.21
C PRO A 28 6.54 -0.63 -4.64
N GLU A 29 7.35 0.41 -4.70
CA GLU A 29 8.77 0.25 -4.90
C GLU A 29 9.41 -0.28 -3.61
N ARG A 30 10.46 -1.09 -3.78
CA ARG A 30 11.20 -1.60 -2.62
C ARG A 30 12.59 -0.95 -2.61
N LYS A 31 12.88 -0.27 -1.50
CA LYS A 31 14.13 0.47 -1.36
C LYS A 31 14.65 0.26 0.05
N ASN A 32 15.91 -0.18 0.18
CA ASN A 32 16.53 -0.45 1.48
C ASN A 32 15.69 -1.35 2.38
N ASN A 33 15.13 -2.43 1.80
CA ASN A 33 14.28 -3.39 2.50
C ASN A 33 12.98 -2.80 3.03
N GLN A 34 12.56 -1.64 2.50
CA GLN A 34 11.30 -1.01 2.88
C GLN A 34 10.46 -0.77 1.64
N TYR A 35 9.15 -0.81 1.84
CA TYR A 35 8.22 -0.46 0.77
C TYR A 35 8.07 1.05 0.70
N VAL A 36 8.15 1.60 -0.52
CA VAL A 36 7.92 3.01 -0.76
C VAL A 36 6.65 3.09 -1.64
N PHE A 37 5.60 3.64 -1.08
CA PHE A 37 4.32 3.73 -1.78
C PHE A 37 4.27 4.99 -2.62
N THR A 38 4.01 4.82 -3.92
CA THR A 38 3.98 5.89 -4.91
C THR A 38 2.54 6.32 -5.16
N PRO A 39 2.31 7.43 -5.89
CA PRO A 39 0.94 7.81 -6.28
C PRO A 39 0.18 6.71 -7.02
N SER A 40 0.90 5.86 -7.78
CA SER A 40 0.26 4.72 -8.45
C SER A 40 -0.38 3.76 -7.44
N CYS A 41 0.29 3.56 -6.29
CA CYS A 41 -0.25 2.72 -5.23
C CYS A 41 -1.51 3.33 -4.64
N MET A 42 -1.57 4.65 -4.54
CA MET A 42 -2.76 5.33 -4.05
C MET A 42 -3.94 5.12 -4.99
N GLU A 43 -3.71 5.18 -6.29
CA GLU A 43 -4.75 4.89 -7.28
C GLU A 43 -5.23 3.45 -7.16
N ASP A 44 -4.30 2.50 -7.00
CA ASP A 44 -4.66 1.10 -6.84
C ASP A 44 -5.47 0.87 -5.56
N MET A 45 -5.09 1.53 -4.46
CA MET A 45 -5.82 1.42 -3.22
C MET A 45 -7.24 1.97 -3.34
N GLU A 46 -7.40 3.07 -4.06
CA GLU A 46 -8.72 3.63 -4.30
C GLU A 46 -9.61 2.66 -5.07
N LYS A 47 -9.04 1.95 -6.05
CA LYS A 47 -9.76 0.91 -6.77
C LYS A 47 -10.16 -0.24 -5.86
N ILE A 48 -9.28 -0.64 -4.96
CA ILE A 48 -9.57 -1.70 -4.00
C ILE A 48 -10.74 -1.30 -3.09
N LEU A 49 -10.71 -0.07 -2.59
CA LEU A 49 -11.75 0.43 -1.69
C LEU A 49 -13.07 0.63 -2.41
N LYS A 50 -13.04 0.83 -3.71
CA LYS A 50 -14.24 1.06 -4.51
C LYS A 50 -15.00 -0.23 -4.80
N TYR A 51 -14.31 -1.35 -4.80
CA TYR A 51 -14.92 -2.67 -4.99
C TYR A 51 -15.02 -3.38 -3.65
#